data_2ee073538bb171176ec9e95a9ee14d77
#
_entry.id   2ee073538bb171176ec9e95a9ee14d77
#
_cell.length_a   1.000
_cell.length_b   1.000
_cell.length_c   1.000
_cell.angle_alpha   90.00
_cell.angle_beta   90.00
_cell.angle_gamma   90.00
#
_symmetry.space_group_name_H-M   'P 1'
#
loop_
_entity.id
_entity.type
_entity.pdbx_description
1 polymer ?
#
loop_
_entity_poly.entity_id
_entity_poly.type
_entity_poly.pdbx_seq_one_letter_code
_entity_poly.pdbx_strand_id
1 'polypeptide(L)'
;MRTGTNPNRTAKVAGYGKIVISAITHLPVAGGYHKERLKVVKCCLETMKRNAGMDCQVLVWDNGSYPSFTQWLKYEYEPDYLILSANVGKSIARASIVRMLPPSTIVGVSDDDMFFYPNWLVEHIKLLEHFPNVGTVSGWPVRTQFKFHNTFTLKWAAKEKSLEFGRFISEQEDHDFCRSIGRDIAWHDDFAKDVKDARIYWRGVKAYATGHHCQWIGYAGKIAPLVEYTKLAMPDERPFEQAIDRANLLRLTTINRTTLHIGNVLDKELEELWR
;
A
#
# COMPACT_ATOMS: atom_id res chain seq x y z
N MET A 1 34.26 6.56 33.40
CA MET A 1 35.17 6.56 32.26
C MET A 1 34.99 5.25 31.48
N ARG A 2 34.78 5.27 30.16
CA ARG A 2 34.62 4.04 29.39
C ARG A 2 36.00 3.42 29.17
N THR A 3 36.23 2.19 29.65
CA THR A 3 37.49 1.48 29.48
C THR A 3 37.42 0.52 28.28
N GLY A 4 38.40 0.61 27.41
CA GLY A 4 38.55 -0.29 26.24
C GLY A 4 37.89 0.18 24.96
N THR A 5 38.29 -0.47 23.84
CA THR A 5 37.76 -0.25 22.50
C THR A 5 36.65 -1.25 22.25
N ASN A 6 35.48 -0.80 21.72
CA ASN A 6 34.42 -1.71 21.28
C ASN A 6 34.94 -2.63 20.18
N PRO A 7 34.99 -3.96 20.38
CA PRO A 7 35.50 -4.89 19.36
C PRO A 7 34.70 -4.86 18.08
N ASN A 8 33.44 -4.43 18.13
CA ASN A 8 32.55 -4.32 16.96
C ASN A 8 32.58 -2.96 16.27
N ARG A 9 33.52 -2.06 16.64
CA ARG A 9 33.59 -0.71 16.07
C ARG A 9 33.70 -0.68 14.54
N THR A 10 34.33 -1.67 13.96
CA THR A 10 34.56 -1.80 12.51
C THR A 10 33.71 -2.91 11.88
N ALA A 11 32.81 -3.55 12.65
CA ALA A 11 31.95 -4.58 12.12
C ALA A 11 30.98 -3.97 11.10
N LYS A 12 30.82 -4.65 9.97
CA LYS A 12 29.77 -4.30 9.01
C LYS A 12 28.42 -4.64 9.61
N VAL A 13 27.49 -3.69 9.55
CA VAL A 13 26.09 -3.90 9.93
C VAL A 13 25.23 -4.13 8.69
N ALA A 14 24.20 -4.95 8.81
CA ALA A 14 23.20 -5.07 7.78
C ALA A 14 22.44 -3.74 7.64
N GLY A 15 22.31 -3.25 6.41
CA GLY A 15 21.47 -2.10 6.09
C GLY A 15 20.09 -2.54 5.60
N TYR A 16 19.23 -1.58 5.33
CA TYR A 16 17.98 -1.84 4.64
C TYR A 16 18.24 -2.37 3.23
N GLY A 17 17.40 -3.32 2.78
CA GLY A 17 17.39 -3.81 1.42
C GLY A 17 16.97 -2.75 0.40
N LYS A 18 17.10 -3.09 -0.88
CA LYS A 18 16.64 -2.21 -1.96
C LYS A 18 15.12 -2.04 -1.97
N ILE A 19 14.39 -3.05 -1.49
CA ILE A 19 12.92 -3.09 -1.45
C ILE A 19 12.50 -3.47 -0.05
N VAL A 20 11.72 -2.59 0.58
CA VAL A 20 11.11 -2.81 1.89
C VAL A 20 9.60 -2.64 1.75
N ILE A 21 8.86 -3.73 1.90
CA ILE A 21 7.38 -3.68 1.95
C ILE A 21 6.94 -3.61 3.40
N SER A 22 5.93 -2.81 3.70
CA SER A 22 5.52 -2.59 5.07
C SER A 22 4.01 -2.65 5.27
N ALA A 23 3.59 -3.09 6.44
CA ALA A 23 2.23 -2.97 6.92
C ALA A 23 2.18 -2.29 8.30
N ILE A 24 1.13 -1.52 8.53
CA ILE A 24 0.86 -0.89 9.82
C ILE A 24 -0.30 -1.65 10.44
N THR A 25 -0.05 -2.35 11.55
CA THR A 25 -1.04 -3.18 12.23
C THR A 25 -1.60 -2.50 13.48
N HIS A 26 -2.90 -2.68 13.73
CA HIS A 26 -3.53 -2.23 14.96
C HIS A 26 -4.71 -3.14 15.33
N LEU A 27 -4.48 -4.03 16.29
CA LEU A 27 -5.47 -4.93 16.87
C LEU A 27 -5.59 -4.66 18.39
N PRO A 28 -6.42 -3.70 18.80
CA PRO A 28 -6.47 -3.31 20.22
C PRO A 28 -7.12 -4.37 21.12
N VAL A 29 -8.03 -5.18 20.57
CA VAL A 29 -8.77 -6.22 21.27
C VAL A 29 -9.06 -7.41 20.36
N ALA A 30 -9.27 -8.59 20.94
CA ALA A 30 -9.56 -9.84 20.22
C ALA A 30 -11.06 -10.11 20.01
N GLY A 31 -11.95 -9.17 20.24
CA GLY A 31 -13.42 -9.39 20.21
C GLY A 31 -14.20 -8.25 19.57
N GLY A 32 -15.52 -8.38 19.55
CA GLY A 32 -16.43 -7.39 18.97
C GLY A 32 -16.16 -7.14 17.49
N TYR A 33 -16.01 -5.86 17.12
CA TYR A 33 -15.66 -5.45 15.75
C TYR A 33 -14.36 -6.09 15.22
N HIS A 34 -13.41 -6.41 16.12
CA HIS A 34 -12.11 -6.98 15.77
C HIS A 34 -12.05 -8.52 15.77
N LYS A 35 -13.19 -9.21 15.96
CA LYS A 35 -13.24 -10.67 16.15
C LYS A 35 -12.52 -11.45 15.03
N GLU A 36 -12.73 -11.09 13.77
CA GLU A 36 -12.13 -11.76 12.61
C GLU A 36 -10.82 -11.09 12.13
N ARG A 37 -10.47 -9.91 12.69
CA ARG A 37 -9.33 -9.11 12.25
C ARG A 37 -7.99 -9.84 12.35
N LEU A 38 -7.80 -10.69 13.35
CA LEU A 38 -6.57 -11.47 13.47
C LEU A 38 -6.32 -12.33 12.22
N LYS A 39 -7.38 -12.99 11.71
CA LYS A 39 -7.32 -13.82 10.51
C LYS A 39 -7.03 -12.97 9.27
N VAL A 40 -7.68 -11.82 9.14
CA VAL A 40 -7.46 -10.86 8.05
C VAL A 40 -6.02 -10.36 8.04
N VAL A 41 -5.51 -9.92 9.18
CA VAL A 41 -4.13 -9.40 9.29
C VAL A 41 -3.09 -10.48 8.99
N LYS A 42 -3.29 -11.71 9.50
CA LYS A 42 -2.42 -12.85 9.16
C LYS A 42 -2.41 -13.12 7.65
N CYS A 43 -3.58 -13.19 7.03
CA CYS A 43 -3.71 -13.34 5.58
C CYS A 43 -2.98 -12.22 4.82
N CYS A 44 -3.17 -10.98 5.23
CA CYS A 44 -2.49 -9.82 4.63
C CYS A 44 -0.97 -9.96 4.69
N LEU A 45 -0.41 -10.14 5.88
CA LEU A 45 1.04 -10.19 6.09
C LEU A 45 1.68 -11.37 5.37
N GLU A 46 1.07 -12.57 5.43
CA GLU A 46 1.60 -13.76 4.79
C GLU A 46 1.52 -13.68 3.26
N THR A 47 0.39 -13.23 2.69
CA THR A 47 0.26 -13.09 1.23
C THR A 47 1.14 -11.96 0.70
N MET A 48 1.33 -10.89 1.46
CA MET A 48 2.21 -9.78 1.10
C MET A 48 3.64 -10.26 0.83
N LYS A 49 4.20 -11.10 1.70
CA LYS A 49 5.55 -11.67 1.55
C LYS A 49 5.59 -12.80 0.53
N ARG A 50 4.73 -13.81 0.72
CA ARG A 50 4.73 -15.05 -0.09
C ARG A 50 4.50 -14.79 -1.57
N ASN A 51 3.61 -13.84 -1.88
CA ASN A 51 3.15 -13.56 -3.24
C ASN A 51 3.91 -12.40 -3.91
N ALA A 52 4.97 -11.89 -3.29
CA ALA A 52 5.75 -10.78 -3.87
C ALA A 52 6.36 -11.11 -5.24
N GLY A 53 6.75 -12.36 -5.48
CA GLY A 53 7.37 -12.82 -6.74
C GLY A 53 8.83 -12.41 -6.89
N MET A 54 9.40 -11.74 -5.91
CA MET A 54 10.81 -11.31 -5.87
C MET A 54 11.27 -11.06 -4.45
N ASP A 55 12.58 -10.96 -4.26
CA ASP A 55 13.18 -10.69 -2.95
C ASP A 55 12.82 -9.31 -2.44
N CYS A 56 12.32 -9.26 -1.21
CA CYS A 56 12.02 -8.04 -0.49
C CYS A 56 12.11 -8.28 1.02
N GLN A 57 12.37 -7.21 1.77
CA GLN A 57 12.30 -7.24 3.23
C GLN A 57 10.91 -6.78 3.69
N VAL A 58 10.44 -7.38 4.78
CA VAL A 58 9.16 -7.02 5.40
C VAL A 58 9.40 -6.21 6.66
N LEU A 59 8.75 -5.05 6.74
CA LEU A 59 8.69 -4.22 7.93
C LEU A 59 7.26 -4.20 8.46
N VAL A 60 7.05 -4.61 9.70
CA VAL A 60 5.76 -4.46 10.38
C VAL A 60 5.89 -3.39 11.45
N TRP A 61 5.01 -2.40 11.39
CA TRP A 61 4.81 -1.43 12.47
C TRP A 61 3.56 -1.82 13.25
N ASP A 62 3.75 -2.44 14.41
CA ASP A 62 2.65 -2.73 15.32
C ASP A 62 2.33 -1.49 16.17
N ASN A 63 1.20 -0.89 15.89
CA ASN A 63 0.75 0.38 16.43
C ASN A 63 -0.14 0.19 17.67
N GLY A 64 0.34 -0.61 18.63
CA GLY A 64 -0.32 -0.84 19.91
C GLY A 64 -1.40 -1.92 19.87
N SER A 65 -1.07 -3.09 19.33
CA SER A 65 -1.94 -4.27 19.37
C SER A 65 -1.88 -5.01 20.70
N TYR A 66 -2.82 -5.91 20.93
CA TYR A 66 -2.86 -6.72 22.12
C TYR A 66 -1.68 -7.74 22.20
N PRO A 67 -1.25 -8.14 23.42
CA PRO A 67 0.03 -8.85 23.62
C PRO A 67 0.20 -10.15 22.83
N SER A 68 -0.85 -10.98 22.69
CA SER A 68 -0.69 -12.26 22.01
C SER A 68 -0.50 -12.08 20.48
N PHE A 69 -1.03 -11.03 19.86
CA PHE A 69 -0.73 -10.70 18.47
C PHE A 69 0.73 -10.23 18.32
N THR A 70 1.20 -9.36 19.24
CA THR A 70 2.60 -8.92 19.25
C THR A 70 3.57 -10.10 19.45
N GLN A 71 3.20 -11.10 20.26
CA GLN A 71 3.99 -12.33 20.42
C GLN A 71 4.02 -13.14 19.12
N TRP A 72 2.88 -13.29 18.43
CA TRP A 72 2.82 -13.95 17.14
C TRP A 72 3.74 -13.26 16.12
N LEU A 73 3.72 -11.92 16.03
CA LEU A 73 4.64 -11.16 15.17
C LEU A 73 6.10 -11.46 15.46
N LYS A 74 6.48 -11.59 16.75
CA LYS A 74 7.88 -11.79 17.18
C LYS A 74 8.40 -13.20 16.95
N TYR A 75 7.56 -14.21 17.14
CA TYR A 75 8.03 -15.60 17.32
C TYR A 75 7.47 -16.57 16.27
N GLU A 76 6.47 -16.17 15.50
CA GLU A 76 5.86 -17.02 14.46
C GLU A 76 5.97 -16.39 13.08
N TYR A 77 5.60 -15.10 12.92
CA TYR A 77 5.69 -14.43 11.63
C TYR A 77 7.11 -13.94 11.31
N GLU A 78 7.83 -13.43 12.28
CA GLU A 78 9.24 -13.02 12.23
C GLU A 78 9.55 -12.11 11.03
N PRO A 79 8.97 -10.90 10.94
CA PRO A 79 9.30 -9.96 9.88
C PRO A 79 10.77 -9.53 9.96
N ASP A 80 11.36 -9.13 8.83
CA ASP A 80 12.75 -8.64 8.79
C ASP A 80 12.96 -7.44 9.74
N TYR A 81 11.93 -6.59 9.90
CA TYR A 81 11.92 -5.47 10.85
C TYR A 81 10.57 -5.41 11.58
N LEU A 82 10.62 -5.35 12.90
CA LEU A 82 9.43 -5.17 13.74
C LEU A 82 9.60 -3.93 14.62
N ILE A 83 8.69 -2.98 14.45
CA ILE A 83 8.59 -1.78 15.28
C ILE A 83 7.35 -1.90 16.14
N LEU A 84 7.53 -1.82 17.45
CA LEU A 84 6.45 -1.84 18.44
C LEU A 84 6.29 -0.46 19.03
N SER A 85 5.10 0.10 18.99
CA SER A 85 4.78 1.39 19.57
C SER A 85 3.43 1.37 20.31
N ALA A 86 3.19 2.34 21.16
CA ALA A 86 1.81 2.70 21.49
C ALA A 86 1.10 3.16 20.22
N ASN A 87 -0.24 3.24 20.24
CA ASN A 87 -0.97 3.77 19.08
C ASN A 87 -0.64 5.26 18.88
N VAL A 88 0.21 5.54 17.93
CA VAL A 88 0.62 6.89 17.51
C VAL A 88 -0.21 7.42 16.33
N GLY A 89 -1.15 6.61 15.83
CA GLY A 89 -1.92 6.89 14.62
C GLY A 89 -1.23 6.45 13.34
N LYS A 90 -2.03 6.06 12.35
CA LYS A 90 -1.58 5.51 11.05
C LYS A 90 -0.66 6.48 10.29
N SER A 91 -0.98 7.77 10.32
CA SER A 91 -0.22 8.79 9.60
C SER A 91 1.21 8.95 10.12
N ILE A 92 1.39 8.95 11.45
CA ILE A 92 2.73 9.04 12.07
C ILE A 92 3.53 7.77 11.76
N ALA A 93 2.93 6.59 11.92
CA ALA A 93 3.59 5.32 11.61
C ALA A 93 4.05 5.29 10.14
N ARG A 94 3.17 5.62 9.19
CA ARG A 94 3.49 5.70 7.75
C ARG A 94 4.63 6.66 7.45
N ALA A 95 4.54 7.90 7.94
CA ALA A 95 5.56 8.91 7.71
C ALA A 95 6.91 8.50 8.30
N SER A 96 6.91 7.85 9.46
CA SER A 96 8.12 7.33 10.08
C SER A 96 8.75 6.21 9.26
N ILE A 97 7.95 5.24 8.79
CA ILE A 97 8.44 4.15 7.93
C ILE A 97 9.13 4.73 6.69
N VAL A 98 8.47 5.64 5.98
CA VAL A 98 9.04 6.20 4.74
C VAL A 98 10.31 6.99 4.99
N ARG A 99 10.35 7.79 6.06
CA ARG A 99 11.48 8.69 6.36
C ARG A 99 12.70 7.99 6.97
N MET A 100 12.53 6.81 7.57
CA MET A 100 13.65 6.04 8.11
C MET A 100 14.44 5.27 7.05
N LEU A 101 13.88 5.09 5.86
CA LEU A 101 14.49 4.34 4.78
C LEU A 101 15.41 5.22 3.92
N PRO A 102 16.50 4.64 3.37
CA PRO A 102 17.35 5.34 2.40
C PRO A 102 16.53 5.86 1.21
N PRO A 103 16.87 7.04 0.65
CA PRO A 103 16.12 7.63 -0.47
C PRO A 103 15.97 6.75 -1.71
N SER A 104 16.93 5.87 -1.97
CA SER A 104 16.93 4.93 -3.10
C SER A 104 16.14 3.65 -2.85
N THR A 105 15.66 3.42 -1.61
CA THR A 105 14.86 2.24 -1.28
C THR A 105 13.47 2.38 -1.89
N ILE A 106 12.98 1.33 -2.53
CA ILE A 106 11.58 1.18 -2.89
C ILE A 106 10.83 0.78 -1.62
N VAL A 107 9.94 1.65 -1.17
CA VAL A 107 9.07 1.39 -0.02
C VAL A 107 7.69 1.00 -0.49
N GLY A 108 7.18 -0.12 0.03
CA GLY A 108 5.76 -0.47 -0.07
C GLY A 108 5.09 -0.15 1.26
N VAL A 109 3.92 0.48 1.22
CA VAL A 109 3.10 0.71 2.40
C VAL A 109 1.71 0.13 2.16
N SER A 110 1.21 -0.63 3.12
CA SER A 110 -0.09 -1.28 3.06
C SER A 110 -0.86 -1.10 4.36
N ASP A 111 -2.18 -1.04 4.23
CA ASP A 111 -3.09 -1.34 5.31
C ASP A 111 -3.01 -2.83 5.65
N ASP A 112 -3.43 -3.21 6.84
CA ASP A 112 -3.32 -4.58 7.34
C ASP A 112 -4.53 -5.47 6.99
N ASP A 113 -5.35 -5.02 6.03
CA ASP A 113 -6.52 -5.72 5.51
C ASP A 113 -6.52 -5.84 3.97
N MET A 114 -5.34 -6.01 3.42
CA MET A 114 -5.15 -6.25 2.00
C MET A 114 -4.83 -7.72 1.72
N PHE A 115 -5.37 -8.25 0.61
CA PHE A 115 -4.91 -9.51 0.02
C PHE A 115 -3.97 -9.21 -1.15
N PHE A 116 -2.90 -9.96 -1.26
CA PHE A 116 -1.90 -9.82 -2.33
C PHE A 116 -1.92 -11.04 -3.23
N TYR A 117 -2.20 -10.83 -4.52
CA TYR A 117 -2.17 -11.88 -5.52
C TYR A 117 -0.72 -12.23 -5.94
N PRO A 118 -0.46 -13.42 -6.51
CA PRO A 118 0.87 -13.81 -6.96
C PRO A 118 1.53 -12.78 -7.88
N ASN A 119 2.84 -12.52 -7.67
CA ASN A 119 3.67 -11.57 -8.42
C ASN A 119 3.25 -10.09 -8.29
N TRP A 120 2.48 -9.74 -7.26
CA TRP A 120 2.01 -8.36 -7.10
C TRP A 120 3.13 -7.32 -7.13
N LEU A 121 4.26 -7.59 -6.44
CA LEU A 121 5.37 -6.63 -6.34
C LEU A 121 6.12 -6.49 -7.67
N VAL A 122 6.27 -7.58 -8.41
CA VAL A 122 6.89 -7.57 -9.77
C VAL A 122 6.11 -6.65 -10.69
N GLU A 123 4.76 -6.76 -10.72
CA GLU A 123 3.92 -5.91 -11.57
C GLU A 123 3.97 -4.43 -11.14
N HIS A 124 4.06 -4.17 -9.84
CA HIS A 124 4.20 -2.79 -9.36
C HIS A 124 5.55 -2.18 -9.74
N ILE A 125 6.64 -2.90 -9.54
CA ILE A 125 7.99 -2.43 -9.86
C ILE A 125 8.12 -2.19 -11.36
N LYS A 126 7.56 -3.06 -12.18
CA LYS A 126 7.51 -2.87 -13.63
C LYS A 126 6.93 -1.49 -14.01
N LEU A 127 5.85 -1.06 -13.39
CA LEU A 127 5.29 0.28 -13.63
C LEU A 127 6.18 1.38 -13.04
N LEU A 128 6.67 1.19 -11.81
CA LEU A 128 7.50 2.17 -11.10
C LEU A 128 8.77 2.52 -11.86
N GLU A 129 9.40 1.54 -12.49
CA GLU A 129 10.66 1.70 -13.24
C GLU A 129 10.45 2.07 -14.70
N HIS A 130 9.30 1.68 -15.29
CA HIS A 130 9.04 1.88 -16.71
C HIS A 130 8.53 3.29 -17.03
N PHE A 131 7.60 3.82 -16.23
CA PHE A 131 7.04 5.15 -16.45
C PHE A 131 7.95 6.24 -15.85
N PRO A 132 8.06 7.41 -16.49
CA PRO A 132 8.83 8.51 -15.93
C PRO A 132 8.12 9.13 -14.72
N ASN A 133 8.89 9.65 -13.77
CA ASN A 133 8.38 10.44 -12.64
C ASN A 133 7.22 9.81 -11.85
N VAL A 134 7.24 8.49 -11.69
CA VAL A 134 6.25 7.82 -10.85
C VAL A 134 6.43 8.22 -9.39
N GLY A 135 5.34 8.61 -8.76
CA GLY A 135 5.22 8.79 -7.31
C GLY A 135 4.84 7.49 -6.65
N THR A 136 3.65 6.96 -7.02
CA THR A 136 3.13 5.73 -6.43
C THR A 136 2.54 4.79 -7.47
N VAL A 137 2.64 3.49 -7.20
CA VAL A 137 1.96 2.42 -7.93
C VAL A 137 1.11 1.62 -6.96
N SER A 138 -0.16 1.42 -7.28
CA SER A 138 -1.13 0.63 -6.51
C SER A 138 -1.54 -0.63 -7.30
N GLY A 139 -2.14 -1.60 -6.61
CA GLY A 139 -2.53 -2.89 -7.22
C GLY A 139 -4.02 -3.05 -7.51
N TRP A 140 -4.81 -2.05 -7.20
CA TRP A 140 -6.25 -2.16 -7.32
C TRP A 140 -6.92 -0.87 -7.82
N PRO A 141 -7.47 -0.87 -9.03
CA PRO A 141 -8.22 0.26 -9.53
C PRO A 141 -9.64 0.27 -8.94
N VAL A 142 -10.06 1.42 -8.43
CA VAL A 142 -11.44 1.71 -8.01
C VAL A 142 -11.94 2.91 -8.80
N ARG A 143 -13.12 2.78 -9.43
CA ARG A 143 -13.62 3.80 -10.37
C ARG A 143 -13.75 5.18 -9.76
N THR A 144 -14.21 5.27 -8.52
CA THR A 144 -14.35 6.56 -7.82
C THR A 144 -13.02 7.29 -7.63
N GLN A 145 -11.88 6.59 -7.63
CA GLN A 145 -10.56 7.20 -7.48
C GLN A 145 -10.16 8.05 -8.71
N PHE A 146 -10.74 7.81 -9.88
CA PHE A 146 -10.48 8.66 -11.05
C PHE A 146 -11.03 10.08 -10.91
N LYS A 147 -11.90 10.36 -9.93
CA LYS A 147 -12.37 11.71 -9.61
C LYS A 147 -11.35 12.56 -8.84
N PHE A 148 -10.32 11.93 -8.24
CA PHE A 148 -9.51 12.59 -7.24
C PHE A 148 -8.01 12.59 -7.56
N HIS A 149 -7.38 13.78 -7.48
CA HIS A 149 -5.92 13.98 -7.43
C HIS A 149 -5.13 13.28 -8.55
N ASN A 150 -5.66 13.28 -9.78
CA ASN A 150 -5.03 12.69 -10.97
C ASN A 150 -4.71 13.75 -12.03
N THR A 151 -4.74 15.02 -11.68
CA THR A 151 -4.61 16.13 -12.64
C THR A 151 -3.29 16.10 -13.37
N PHE A 152 -2.19 15.89 -12.66
CA PHE A 152 -0.88 15.78 -13.28
C PHE A 152 -0.76 14.54 -14.18
N THR A 153 -1.19 13.37 -13.67
CA THR A 153 -1.14 12.11 -14.42
C THR A 153 -1.91 12.22 -15.74
N LEU A 154 -3.12 12.77 -15.71
CA LEU A 154 -3.94 12.95 -16.92
C LEU A 154 -3.34 13.98 -17.89
N LYS A 155 -2.82 15.12 -17.38
CA LYS A 155 -2.14 16.13 -18.21
C LYS A 155 -0.89 15.58 -18.90
N TRP A 156 -0.08 14.83 -18.15
CA TRP A 156 1.08 14.17 -18.70
C TRP A 156 0.70 13.18 -19.81
N ALA A 157 -0.26 12.30 -19.54
CA ALA A 157 -0.71 11.30 -20.49
C ALA A 157 -1.33 11.93 -21.76
N ALA A 158 -2.08 13.03 -21.63
CA ALA A 158 -2.61 13.77 -22.77
C ALA A 158 -1.50 14.40 -23.61
N LYS A 159 -0.48 14.99 -22.99
CA LYS A 159 0.69 15.53 -23.68
C LYS A 159 1.45 14.45 -24.46
N GLU A 160 1.63 13.29 -23.88
CA GLU A 160 2.31 12.15 -24.51
C GLU A 160 1.40 11.38 -25.50
N LYS A 161 0.15 11.84 -25.73
CA LYS A 161 -0.86 11.18 -26.60
C LYS A 161 -1.10 9.71 -26.23
N SER A 162 -1.04 9.41 -24.95
CA SER A 162 -1.09 8.05 -24.39
C SER A 162 -2.35 7.77 -23.56
N LEU A 163 -3.34 8.67 -23.57
CA LEU A 163 -4.53 8.63 -22.72
C LEU A 163 -5.72 8.03 -23.47
N GLU A 164 -6.34 7.05 -22.85
CA GLU A 164 -7.56 6.40 -23.31
C GLU A 164 -8.63 6.44 -22.20
N PHE A 165 -9.86 6.83 -22.54
CA PHE A 165 -11.00 6.80 -21.63
C PHE A 165 -12.00 5.74 -22.03
N GLY A 166 -12.56 5.02 -21.06
CA GLY A 166 -13.57 3.98 -21.28
C GLY A 166 -14.21 3.46 -20.02
N ARG A 167 -14.80 2.29 -20.11
CA ARG A 167 -15.28 1.46 -18.99
C ARG A 167 -14.46 0.16 -19.02
N PHE A 168 -13.34 0.14 -18.36
CA PHE A 168 -12.36 -0.95 -18.41
C PHE A 168 -12.35 -1.82 -17.17
N ILE A 169 -12.68 -1.23 -16.02
CA ILE A 169 -12.83 -1.94 -14.75
C ILE A 169 -14.20 -2.62 -14.78
N SER A 170 -14.23 -3.90 -14.49
CA SER A 170 -15.51 -4.63 -14.39
C SER A 170 -16.33 -4.12 -13.20
N GLU A 171 -17.65 -4.26 -13.27
CA GLU A 171 -18.53 -3.90 -12.15
C GLU A 171 -18.21 -4.73 -10.92
N GLN A 172 -17.89 -6.02 -11.11
CA GLN A 172 -17.51 -6.91 -10.04
C GLN A 172 -16.28 -6.38 -9.27
N GLU A 173 -15.21 -6.00 -9.98
CA GLU A 173 -13.99 -5.47 -9.37
C GLU A 173 -14.22 -4.16 -8.64
N ASP A 174 -15.06 -3.28 -9.19
CA ASP A 174 -15.39 -1.98 -8.58
C ASP A 174 -16.27 -2.16 -7.33
N HIS A 175 -17.24 -3.08 -7.39
CA HIS A 175 -18.13 -3.39 -6.26
C HIS A 175 -17.46 -4.18 -5.15
N ASP A 176 -16.39 -4.93 -5.42
CA ASP A 176 -15.62 -5.64 -4.37
C ASP A 176 -15.13 -4.65 -3.31
N PHE A 177 -14.73 -3.44 -3.70
CA PHE A 177 -14.38 -2.40 -2.75
C PHE A 177 -15.56 -1.96 -1.88
N CYS A 178 -16.71 -1.78 -2.49
CA CYS A 178 -17.92 -1.40 -1.74
C CYS A 178 -18.26 -2.46 -0.70
N ARG A 179 -18.22 -3.72 -1.10
CA ARG A 179 -18.46 -4.85 -0.19
C ARG A 179 -17.48 -4.89 0.97
N SER A 180 -16.19 -4.70 0.69
CA SER A 180 -15.14 -4.78 1.71
C SER A 180 -15.24 -3.72 2.81
N ILE A 181 -15.82 -2.54 2.50
CA ILE A 181 -16.01 -1.43 3.45
C ILE A 181 -17.46 -1.23 3.87
N GLY A 182 -18.38 -2.13 3.47
CA GLY A 182 -19.82 -2.00 3.78
C GLY A 182 -20.49 -0.79 3.12
N ARG A 183 -19.97 -0.33 1.97
CA ARG A 183 -20.56 0.80 1.23
C ARG A 183 -21.75 0.34 0.42
N ASP A 184 -22.81 1.16 0.41
CA ASP A 184 -23.96 0.96 -0.46
C ASP A 184 -23.54 1.00 -1.95
N ILE A 185 -23.84 -0.07 -2.68
CA ILE A 185 -23.48 -0.22 -4.10
C ILE A 185 -24.26 0.78 -4.97
N ALA A 186 -25.56 0.98 -4.71
CA ALA A 186 -26.37 1.89 -5.50
C ALA A 186 -25.90 3.35 -5.36
N TRP A 187 -25.49 3.74 -4.14
CA TRP A 187 -24.85 5.04 -3.92
C TRP A 187 -23.53 5.16 -4.68
N HIS A 188 -22.71 4.11 -4.65
CA HIS A 188 -21.42 4.09 -5.36
C HIS A 188 -21.61 4.23 -6.86
N ASP A 189 -22.56 3.49 -7.44
CA ASP A 189 -22.85 3.51 -8.87
C ASP A 189 -23.38 4.87 -9.31
N ASP A 190 -24.29 5.48 -8.55
CA ASP A 190 -24.75 6.85 -8.81
C ASP A 190 -23.62 7.86 -8.73
N PHE A 191 -22.76 7.75 -7.71
CA PHE A 191 -21.59 8.62 -7.58
C PHE A 191 -20.58 8.42 -8.74
N ALA A 192 -20.42 7.21 -9.26
CA ALA A 192 -19.47 6.86 -10.30
C ALA A 192 -20.05 6.87 -11.72
N LYS A 193 -21.35 7.16 -11.91
CA LYS A 193 -22.05 7.02 -13.20
C LYS A 193 -21.38 7.74 -14.37
N ASP A 194 -20.87 8.96 -14.14
CA ASP A 194 -20.22 9.80 -15.13
C ASP A 194 -18.70 9.65 -15.16
N VAL A 195 -18.14 8.78 -14.31
CA VAL A 195 -16.69 8.55 -14.24
C VAL A 195 -16.27 7.60 -15.35
N LYS A 196 -15.34 8.03 -16.16
CA LYS A 196 -14.65 7.18 -17.13
C LYS A 196 -13.33 6.70 -16.51
N ASP A 197 -13.06 5.41 -16.69
CA ASP A 197 -11.76 4.85 -16.36
C ASP A 197 -10.73 5.44 -17.32
N ALA A 198 -9.57 5.83 -16.82
CA ALA A 198 -8.49 6.39 -17.63
C ALA A 198 -7.32 5.40 -17.66
N ARG A 199 -6.97 4.95 -18.86
CA ARG A 199 -5.76 4.15 -19.11
C ARG A 199 -4.70 5.01 -19.77
N ILE A 200 -3.45 4.70 -19.45
CA ILE A 200 -2.30 5.31 -20.09
C ILE A 200 -1.39 4.22 -20.67
N TYR A 201 -0.70 4.59 -21.72
CA TYR A 201 0.20 3.69 -22.42
C TYR A 201 1.57 4.36 -22.60
N TRP A 202 2.62 3.69 -22.22
CA TRP A 202 3.98 4.19 -22.38
C TRP A 202 4.93 3.08 -22.81
N ARG A 203 5.55 3.22 -23.99
CA ARG A 203 6.58 2.30 -24.52
C ARG A 203 6.23 0.82 -24.35
N GLY A 204 5.01 0.42 -24.72
CA GLY A 204 4.57 -0.97 -24.66
C GLY A 204 3.89 -1.39 -23.35
N VAL A 205 3.87 -0.54 -22.31
CA VAL A 205 3.27 -0.88 -21.01
C VAL A 205 2.03 -0.02 -20.75
N LYS A 206 0.97 -0.66 -20.25
CA LYS A 206 -0.29 -0.01 -19.85
C LYS A 206 -0.40 0.10 -18.35
N ALA A 207 -1.03 1.18 -17.88
CA ALA A 207 -1.43 1.39 -16.49
C ALA A 207 -2.76 2.13 -16.41
N TYR A 208 -3.46 2.07 -15.30
CA TYR A 208 -4.52 3.03 -14.99
C TYR A 208 -3.92 4.32 -14.45
N ALA A 209 -4.49 5.45 -14.85
CA ALA A 209 -4.09 6.80 -14.45
C ALA A 209 -4.72 7.19 -13.11
N THR A 210 -4.52 6.38 -12.09
CA THR A 210 -5.04 6.60 -10.73
C THR A 210 -4.17 5.87 -9.72
N GLY A 211 -4.40 6.07 -8.42
CA GLY A 211 -3.75 5.35 -7.34
C GLY A 211 -4.66 5.22 -6.13
N HIS A 212 -4.46 4.21 -5.33
CA HIS A 212 -5.19 3.96 -4.10
C HIS A 212 -4.27 4.11 -2.88
N HIS A 213 -4.77 4.67 -1.79
CA HIS A 213 -3.98 4.92 -0.57
C HIS A 213 -3.82 3.69 0.32
N CYS A 214 -4.73 2.70 0.23
CA CYS A 214 -4.69 1.50 1.08
C CYS A 214 -3.43 0.66 0.85
N GLN A 215 -2.91 0.66 -0.37
CA GLN A 215 -1.67 -0.02 -0.72
C GLN A 215 -0.97 0.70 -1.88
N TRP A 216 0.32 0.91 -1.75
CA TRP A 216 1.15 1.50 -2.80
C TRP A 216 2.63 1.19 -2.61
N ILE A 217 3.42 1.31 -3.68
CA ILE A 217 4.89 1.36 -3.64
C ILE A 217 5.39 2.66 -4.26
N GLY A 218 6.59 3.09 -3.87
CA GLY A 218 7.28 4.25 -4.43
C GLY A 218 8.72 4.34 -3.92
N TYR A 219 9.52 5.24 -4.47
CA TYR A 219 10.86 5.52 -3.94
C TYR A 219 10.76 6.36 -2.66
N ALA A 220 11.38 5.90 -1.57
CA ALA A 220 11.33 6.59 -0.27
C ALA A 220 11.76 8.07 -0.37
N GLY A 221 12.81 8.38 -1.13
CA GLY A 221 13.28 9.75 -1.32
C GLY A 221 12.30 10.68 -2.05
N LYS A 222 11.44 10.14 -2.93
CA LYS A 222 10.39 10.91 -3.60
C LYS A 222 9.18 11.12 -2.69
N ILE A 223 8.86 10.13 -1.86
CA ILE A 223 7.64 10.11 -1.04
C ILE A 223 7.85 10.78 0.33
N ALA A 224 9.03 10.67 0.93
CA ALA A 224 9.32 11.22 2.26
C ALA A 224 8.97 12.71 2.45
N PRO A 225 9.19 13.61 1.48
CA PRO A 225 8.77 15.01 1.59
C PRO A 225 7.25 15.21 1.55
N LEU A 226 6.49 14.23 1.04
CA LEU A 226 5.06 14.34 0.74
C LEU A 226 4.17 13.75 1.84
N VAL A 227 4.72 12.85 2.69
CA VAL A 227 3.97 12.30 3.82
C VAL A 227 3.93 13.28 4.97
N GLU A 228 2.72 13.59 5.43
CA GLU A 228 2.50 14.52 6.53
C GLU A 228 2.24 13.76 7.84
N TYR A 229 2.62 14.36 8.96
CA TYR A 229 2.24 13.89 10.29
C TYR A 229 0.90 14.50 10.68
N THR A 230 -0.06 13.67 11.04
CA THR A 230 -1.29 14.10 11.68
C THR A 230 -1.48 13.31 12.97
N LYS A 231 -2.05 13.94 13.99
CA LYS A 231 -2.36 13.30 15.28
C LYS A 231 -3.69 12.54 15.28
N LEU A 232 -4.38 12.46 14.15
CA LEU A 232 -5.61 11.71 14.02
C LEU A 232 -5.31 10.22 13.91
N ALA A 233 -6.06 9.38 14.61
CA ALA A 233 -5.92 7.93 14.55
C ALA A 233 -6.20 7.40 13.13
N MET A 234 -7.23 7.91 12.48
CA MET A 234 -7.57 7.64 11.07
C MET A 234 -7.67 8.97 10.32
N PRO A 235 -6.58 9.46 9.75
CA PRO A 235 -6.58 10.69 8.97
C PRO A 235 -7.25 10.48 7.60
N ASP A 236 -7.74 11.58 7.03
CA ASP A 236 -8.07 11.63 5.60
C ASP A 236 -6.79 11.41 4.77
N GLU A 237 -6.80 10.46 3.87
CA GLU A 237 -5.66 10.12 3.02
C GLU A 237 -5.54 11.01 1.76
N ARG A 238 -6.58 11.77 1.45
CA ARG A 238 -6.60 12.68 0.29
C ARG A 238 -5.49 13.73 0.29
N PRO A 239 -5.06 14.31 1.42
CA PRO A 239 -3.91 15.21 1.44
C PRO A 239 -2.62 14.60 0.91
N PHE A 240 -2.34 13.32 1.21
CA PHE A 240 -1.20 12.61 0.66
C PHE A 240 -1.30 12.41 -0.86
N GLU A 241 -2.46 11.97 -1.34
CA GLU A 241 -2.72 11.81 -2.78
C GLU A 241 -2.59 13.16 -3.52
N GLN A 242 -3.10 14.23 -2.91
CA GLN A 242 -2.99 15.59 -3.45
C GLN A 242 -1.54 16.09 -3.46
N ALA A 243 -0.75 15.75 -2.45
CA ALA A 243 0.67 16.12 -2.39
C ALA A 243 1.47 15.46 -3.54
N ILE A 244 1.17 14.21 -3.86
CA ILE A 244 1.79 13.50 -5.01
C ILE A 244 1.43 14.22 -6.32
N ASP A 245 0.16 14.54 -6.54
CA ASP A 245 -0.31 15.23 -7.75
C ASP A 245 0.34 16.62 -7.90
N ARG A 246 0.41 17.39 -6.81
CA ARG A 246 1.06 18.72 -6.76
C ARG A 246 2.58 18.66 -6.96
N ALA A 247 3.21 17.56 -6.57
CA ALA A 247 4.64 17.33 -6.78
C ALA A 247 4.98 16.94 -8.23
N ASN A 248 4.00 16.92 -9.13
CA ASN A 248 4.14 16.48 -10.51
C ASN A 248 4.67 15.03 -10.63
N LEU A 249 4.14 14.15 -9.80
CA LEU A 249 4.44 12.73 -9.83
C LEU A 249 3.22 11.95 -10.33
N LEU A 250 3.48 10.91 -11.14
CA LEU A 250 2.44 10.03 -11.65
C LEU A 250 1.90 9.13 -10.54
N ARG A 251 0.57 8.97 -10.52
CA ARG A 251 -0.12 7.98 -9.71
C ARG A 251 -0.65 6.91 -10.65
N LEU A 252 -0.18 5.68 -10.47
CA LEU A 252 -0.48 4.58 -11.37
C LEU A 252 -1.10 3.40 -10.61
N THR A 253 -1.90 2.63 -11.34
CA THR A 253 -2.40 1.33 -10.87
C THR A 253 -2.19 0.28 -11.95
N THR A 254 -1.88 -0.93 -11.54
CA THR A 254 -1.72 -2.08 -12.44
C THR A 254 -3.01 -2.34 -13.22
N ILE A 255 -2.88 -2.82 -14.48
CA ILE A 255 -4.06 -3.16 -15.29
C ILE A 255 -4.80 -4.37 -14.71
N ASN A 256 -4.06 -5.39 -14.33
CA ASN A 256 -4.63 -6.53 -13.61
C ASN A 256 -4.68 -6.20 -12.11
N ARG A 257 -5.73 -6.63 -11.45
CA ARG A 257 -5.86 -6.51 -10.01
C ARG A 257 -4.80 -7.40 -9.34
N THR A 258 -3.84 -6.78 -8.68
CA THR A 258 -2.74 -7.45 -7.97
C THR A 258 -2.88 -7.38 -6.46
N THR A 259 -3.78 -6.54 -5.97
CA THR A 259 -4.18 -6.48 -4.56
C THR A 259 -5.69 -6.32 -4.43
N LEU A 260 -6.23 -6.67 -3.27
CA LEU A 260 -7.65 -6.55 -2.94
C LEU A 260 -7.80 -6.11 -1.48
N HIS A 261 -8.73 -5.20 -1.20
CA HIS A 261 -9.07 -4.84 0.18
C HIS A 261 -10.05 -5.87 0.75
N ILE A 262 -9.67 -6.53 1.84
CA ILE A 262 -10.45 -7.60 2.48
C ILE A 262 -11.56 -7.01 3.37
N GLY A 263 -11.24 -5.91 4.06
CA GLY A 263 -12.07 -5.38 5.14
C GLY A 263 -11.90 -6.18 6.44
N ASN A 264 -12.99 -6.36 7.19
CA ASN A 264 -12.91 -6.96 8.51
C ASN A 264 -13.13 -8.47 8.56
N VAL A 265 -13.54 -9.09 7.44
CA VAL A 265 -13.89 -10.51 7.38
C VAL A 265 -13.28 -11.12 6.13
N LEU A 266 -12.58 -12.21 6.30
CA LEU A 266 -12.04 -12.99 5.20
C LEU A 266 -13.15 -13.91 4.68
N ASP A 267 -13.53 -13.75 3.40
CA ASP A 267 -14.48 -14.64 2.77
C ASP A 267 -13.87 -16.01 2.43
N LYS A 268 -14.71 -16.97 2.04
CA LYS A 268 -14.27 -18.34 1.78
C LYS A 268 -13.33 -18.45 0.58
N GLU A 269 -13.56 -17.66 -0.48
CA GLU A 269 -12.75 -17.67 -1.69
C GLU A 269 -11.32 -17.19 -1.38
N LEU A 270 -11.20 -16.07 -0.67
CA LEU A 270 -9.90 -15.57 -0.23
C LEU A 270 -9.22 -16.49 0.77
N GLU A 271 -10.00 -17.16 1.64
CA GLU A 271 -9.44 -18.14 2.57
C GLU A 271 -8.84 -19.36 1.83
N GLU A 272 -9.50 -19.82 0.77
CA GLU A 272 -8.99 -20.90 -0.09
C GLU A 272 -7.73 -20.48 -0.86
N LEU A 273 -7.70 -19.24 -1.37
CA LEU A 273 -6.52 -18.69 -2.04
C LEU A 273 -5.35 -18.42 -1.08
N TRP A 274 -5.63 -18.17 0.19
CA TRP A 274 -4.60 -17.94 1.21
C TRP A 274 -3.91 -19.26 1.62
N ARG A 275 -4.64 -20.38 1.71
CA ARG A 275 -4.11 -21.71 2.08
C ARG A 275 -3.20 -22.30 0.99
#